data_7b91addcb8bf3b8a17c21496c9a261c3
#
_entry.id   7b91addcb8bf3b8a17c21496c9a261c3
#
_cell.length_a   1.000
_cell.length_b   1.000
_cell.length_c   1.000
_cell.angle_alpha   90.00
_cell.angle_beta   90.00
_cell.angle_gamma   90.00
#
_symmetry.space_group_name_H-M   'P 1'
#
loop_
_entity.id
_entity.type
_entity.pdbx_description
1 polymer ?
#
loop_
_entity_poly.entity_id
_entity_poly.type
_entity_poly.pdbx_seq_one_letter_code
_entity_poly.pdbx_strand_id
1 'polypeptide(L)'
;FVIDDVAGFGSVYSFRFYQMMMQFKSTGYCKVSLDDLRYALALFEKYEATKDLRKWVIDTAVNEINEKTPYKVSYELIKSGRKFTHLELKFKLKAEPKKVTSLRDQNTPDLFHKMSDGQINTYSSILSKLHSISDLAENKDYSAFAVWISNILRDPQSVREETAKRIFK
;
A
#
# COMPACT_ATOMS: atom_id res chain seq x y z
N PHE A 1 -18.45 -2.35 -10.97
CA PHE A 1 -17.06 -2.77 -11.07
C PHE A 1 -16.32 -1.84 -12.01
N VAL A 2 -15.02 -1.67 -11.85
CA VAL A 2 -14.23 -0.76 -12.69
C VAL A 2 -13.73 -1.56 -13.89
N ILE A 3 -13.92 -1.03 -15.10
CA ILE A 3 -13.51 -1.71 -16.35
C ILE A 3 -12.00 -1.90 -16.37
N ASP A 4 -11.24 -0.98 -15.79
CA ASP A 4 -9.79 -1.03 -15.71
C ASP A 4 -9.26 -2.26 -14.96
N ASP A 5 -10.01 -2.76 -13.97
CA ASP A 5 -9.64 -3.96 -13.20
C ASP A 5 -9.62 -5.24 -14.06
N VAL A 6 -10.39 -5.26 -15.13
CA VAL A 6 -10.56 -6.46 -15.98
C VAL A 6 -9.84 -6.35 -17.33
N ALA A 7 -9.37 -5.18 -17.70
CA ALA A 7 -8.69 -4.94 -18.98
C ALA A 7 -7.41 -5.77 -19.16
N GLY A 8 -6.82 -6.21 -18.05
CA GLY A 8 -5.61 -7.03 -18.04
C GLY A 8 -5.83 -8.54 -18.07
N PHE A 9 -7.07 -9.05 -18.03
CA PHE A 9 -7.31 -10.49 -17.98
C PHE A 9 -6.99 -11.18 -19.30
N GLY A 10 -6.21 -12.26 -19.24
CA GLY A 10 -5.91 -13.13 -20.39
C GLY A 10 -6.93 -14.24 -20.58
N SER A 11 -7.76 -14.52 -19.55
CA SER A 11 -8.76 -15.60 -19.57
C SER A 11 -10.18 -15.07 -19.46
N VAL A 12 -11.05 -15.54 -20.36
CA VAL A 12 -12.50 -15.29 -20.27
C VAL A 12 -13.08 -15.81 -18.95
N TYR A 13 -12.50 -16.89 -18.43
CA TYR A 13 -12.95 -17.46 -17.13
C TYR A 13 -12.64 -16.52 -15.97
N SER A 14 -11.49 -15.86 -15.99
CA SER A 14 -11.10 -14.86 -14.98
C SER A 14 -12.06 -13.68 -14.97
N PHE A 15 -12.44 -13.20 -16.15
CA PHE A 15 -13.44 -12.14 -16.27
C PHE A 15 -14.80 -12.53 -15.66
N ARG A 16 -15.33 -13.71 -16.04
CA ARG A 16 -16.60 -14.18 -15.51
C ARG A 16 -16.56 -14.47 -14.01
N PHE A 17 -15.44 -15.02 -13.54
CA PHE A 17 -15.19 -15.23 -12.11
C PHE A 17 -15.21 -13.92 -11.34
N TYR A 18 -14.52 -12.90 -11.85
CA TYR A 18 -14.50 -11.57 -11.27
C TYR A 18 -15.89 -10.94 -11.27
N GLN A 19 -16.63 -11.05 -12.36
CA GLN A 19 -18.00 -10.54 -12.46
C GLN A 19 -18.93 -11.20 -11.42
N MET A 20 -18.87 -12.53 -11.28
CA MET A 20 -19.63 -13.28 -10.28
C MET A 20 -19.25 -12.83 -8.86
N MET A 21 -17.96 -12.68 -8.59
CA MET A 21 -17.43 -12.21 -7.30
C MET A 21 -17.96 -10.81 -6.95
N MET A 22 -18.02 -9.89 -7.93
CA MET A 22 -18.48 -8.53 -7.71
C MET A 22 -19.96 -8.41 -7.36
N GLN A 23 -20.78 -9.38 -7.68
CA GLN A 23 -22.18 -9.44 -7.22
C GLN A 23 -22.25 -9.56 -5.69
N PHE A 24 -21.24 -10.17 -5.08
CA PHE A 24 -21.15 -10.37 -3.63
C PHE A 24 -20.13 -9.43 -2.96
N LYS A 25 -19.82 -8.29 -3.59
CA LYS A 25 -18.83 -7.34 -3.09
C LYS A 25 -19.09 -6.87 -1.65
N SER A 26 -20.35 -6.72 -1.28
CA SER A 26 -20.74 -6.24 0.06
C SER A 26 -20.43 -7.24 1.17
N THR A 27 -20.51 -8.53 0.88
CA THR A 27 -20.27 -9.60 1.85
C THR A 27 -18.82 -10.10 1.85
N GLY A 28 -18.10 -9.92 0.73
CA GLY A 28 -16.76 -10.48 0.54
C GLY A 28 -16.74 -12.00 0.50
N TYR A 29 -17.90 -12.63 0.30
CA TYR A 29 -18.10 -14.07 0.35
C TYR A 29 -19.09 -14.52 -0.72
N CYS A 30 -18.75 -15.58 -1.43
CA CYS A 30 -19.64 -16.21 -2.40
C CYS A 30 -19.51 -17.73 -2.28
N LYS A 31 -20.66 -18.41 -2.24
CA LYS A 31 -20.73 -19.87 -2.30
C LYS A 31 -21.58 -20.28 -3.47
N VAL A 32 -21.05 -21.12 -4.34
CA VAL A 32 -21.71 -21.57 -5.57
C VAL A 32 -21.55 -23.08 -5.72
N SER A 33 -22.58 -23.76 -6.26
CA SER A 33 -22.42 -25.17 -6.60
C SER A 33 -21.48 -25.32 -7.80
N LEU A 34 -20.79 -26.46 -7.92
CA LEU A 34 -19.91 -26.69 -9.07
C LEU A 34 -20.69 -26.79 -10.38
N ASP A 35 -21.98 -27.21 -10.32
CA ASP A 35 -22.83 -27.29 -11.50
C ASP A 35 -23.26 -25.88 -11.96
N ASP A 36 -23.65 -25.01 -11.03
CA ASP A 36 -23.95 -23.60 -11.33
C ASP A 36 -22.72 -22.85 -11.83
N LEU A 37 -21.56 -23.15 -11.24
CA LEU A 37 -20.29 -22.58 -11.70
C LEU A 37 -19.99 -22.98 -13.15
N ARG A 38 -20.18 -24.26 -13.48
CA ARG A 38 -19.98 -24.77 -14.85
C ARG A 38 -20.93 -24.08 -15.83
N TYR A 39 -22.19 -23.94 -15.44
CA TYR A 39 -23.21 -23.25 -16.25
C TYR A 39 -22.82 -21.76 -16.45
N ALA A 40 -22.50 -21.04 -15.38
CA ALA A 40 -22.13 -19.63 -15.43
C ALA A 40 -20.85 -19.37 -16.28
N LEU A 41 -19.93 -20.32 -16.29
CA LEU A 41 -18.70 -20.24 -17.09
C LEU A 41 -18.85 -20.83 -18.50
N ALA A 42 -20.02 -21.34 -18.86
CA ALA A 42 -20.31 -22.02 -20.13
C ALA A 42 -19.33 -23.19 -20.43
N LEU A 43 -19.08 -24.01 -19.41
CA LEU A 43 -18.15 -25.14 -19.48
C LEU A 43 -18.81 -26.45 -19.87
N PHE A 44 -19.96 -26.46 -20.46
CA PHE A 44 -20.85 -27.57 -20.72
C PHE A 44 -20.21 -28.98 -20.68
N GLU A 45 -19.30 -29.28 -21.59
CA GLU A 45 -18.60 -30.58 -21.68
C GLU A 45 -17.11 -30.48 -21.37
N LYS A 46 -16.62 -29.29 -20.95
CA LYS A 46 -15.22 -29.07 -20.64
C LYS A 46 -14.92 -29.23 -19.15
N TYR A 47 -13.76 -29.80 -18.85
CA TYR A 47 -13.27 -29.96 -17.49
C TYR A 47 -14.22 -30.73 -16.57
N GLU A 48 -14.77 -31.86 -17.03
CA GLU A 48 -15.66 -32.71 -16.25
C GLU A 48 -15.04 -33.15 -14.91
N ALA A 49 -13.77 -33.53 -14.94
CA ALA A 49 -13.05 -33.86 -13.73
C ALA A 49 -12.83 -32.61 -12.88
N THR A 50 -13.19 -32.68 -11.58
CA THR A 50 -13.00 -31.56 -10.63
C THR A 50 -11.54 -31.13 -10.52
N LYS A 51 -10.59 -32.06 -10.73
CA LYS A 51 -9.15 -31.78 -10.76
C LYS A 51 -8.79 -30.80 -11.89
N ASP A 52 -9.33 -31.04 -13.08
CA ASP A 52 -9.05 -30.22 -14.25
C ASP A 52 -9.78 -28.87 -14.16
N LEU A 53 -11.04 -28.87 -13.69
CA LEU A 53 -11.76 -27.65 -13.37
C LEU A 53 -10.99 -26.78 -12.38
N ARG A 54 -10.45 -27.37 -11.34
CA ARG A 54 -9.64 -26.68 -10.35
C ARG A 54 -8.40 -26.06 -11.04
N LYS A 55 -7.60 -26.88 -11.69
CA LYS A 55 -6.29 -26.47 -12.24
C LYS A 55 -6.40 -25.42 -13.35
N TRP A 56 -7.30 -25.64 -14.30
CA TRP A 56 -7.36 -24.85 -15.53
C TRP A 56 -8.34 -23.68 -15.48
N VAL A 57 -9.30 -23.72 -14.56
CA VAL A 57 -10.32 -22.68 -14.44
C VAL A 57 -10.17 -21.93 -13.14
N ILE A 58 -10.31 -22.61 -12.00
CA ILE A 58 -10.38 -21.95 -10.69
C ILE A 58 -9.02 -21.34 -10.30
N ASP A 59 -7.94 -22.15 -10.34
CA ASP A 59 -6.59 -21.67 -9.97
C ASP A 59 -6.14 -20.56 -10.90
N THR A 60 -6.38 -20.70 -12.20
CA THR A 60 -6.04 -19.68 -13.20
C THR A 60 -6.79 -18.37 -12.94
N ALA A 61 -8.12 -18.44 -12.70
CA ALA A 61 -8.92 -17.26 -12.44
C ALA A 61 -8.53 -16.57 -11.13
N VAL A 62 -8.36 -17.34 -10.06
CA VAL A 62 -7.98 -16.80 -8.74
C VAL A 62 -6.59 -16.16 -8.77
N ASN A 63 -5.63 -16.79 -9.43
CA ASN A 63 -4.27 -16.24 -9.57
C ASN A 63 -4.31 -14.93 -10.37
N GLU A 64 -5.00 -14.91 -11.50
CA GLU A 64 -5.09 -13.74 -12.34
C GLU A 64 -5.81 -12.57 -11.64
N ILE A 65 -6.89 -12.84 -10.91
CA ILE A 65 -7.57 -11.84 -10.10
C ILE A 65 -6.65 -11.33 -8.98
N ASN A 66 -5.93 -12.22 -8.31
CA ASN A 66 -4.98 -11.86 -7.27
C ASN A 66 -3.81 -11.01 -7.80
N GLU A 67 -3.38 -11.23 -9.01
CA GLU A 67 -2.26 -10.48 -9.61
C GLU A 67 -2.71 -9.13 -10.14
N LYS A 68 -3.81 -9.08 -10.89
CA LYS A 68 -4.19 -7.95 -11.73
C LYS A 68 -5.26 -7.04 -11.13
N THR A 69 -5.87 -7.41 -10.01
CA THR A 69 -6.92 -6.60 -9.37
C THR A 69 -6.56 -6.17 -7.96
N PRO A 70 -7.22 -5.14 -7.41
CA PRO A 70 -7.01 -4.72 -6.03
C PRO A 70 -7.60 -5.70 -5.00
N TYR A 71 -8.15 -6.84 -5.42
CA TYR A 71 -8.72 -7.84 -4.53
C TYR A 71 -7.74 -8.97 -4.23
N LYS A 72 -7.78 -9.45 -2.97
CA LYS A 72 -7.17 -10.71 -2.55
C LYS A 72 -8.27 -11.74 -2.42
N VAL A 73 -8.19 -12.80 -3.23
CA VAL A 73 -9.18 -13.88 -3.31
C VAL A 73 -8.54 -15.16 -2.81
N SER A 74 -9.29 -15.91 -2.02
CA SER A 74 -9.00 -17.29 -1.64
C SER A 74 -10.24 -18.17 -1.89
N TYR A 75 -10.02 -19.44 -2.12
CA TYR A 75 -11.12 -20.36 -2.36
C TYR A 75 -10.96 -21.67 -1.59
N GLU A 76 -12.08 -22.33 -1.38
CA GLU A 76 -12.16 -23.66 -0.80
C GLU A 76 -13.18 -24.52 -1.56
N LEU A 77 -12.83 -25.78 -1.83
CA LEU A 77 -13.75 -26.75 -2.43
C LEU A 77 -14.40 -27.58 -1.34
N ILE A 78 -15.72 -27.53 -1.24
CA ILE A 78 -16.49 -28.24 -0.25
C ILE A 78 -16.94 -29.58 -0.81
N LYS A 79 -16.77 -30.61 0.01
CA LYS A 79 -17.22 -31.98 -0.28
C LYS A 79 -18.57 -32.26 0.37
N SER A 80 -19.39 -33.02 -0.33
CA SER A 80 -20.52 -33.72 0.24
C SER A 80 -20.31 -35.22 -0.03
N GLY A 81 -20.01 -35.96 1.02
CA GLY A 81 -19.55 -37.35 0.89
C GLY A 81 -18.21 -37.44 0.16
N ARG A 82 -18.17 -38.22 -0.93
CA ARG A 82 -16.96 -38.46 -1.72
C ARG A 82 -16.73 -37.43 -2.85
N LYS A 83 -17.71 -36.57 -3.17
CA LYS A 83 -17.66 -35.65 -4.30
C LYS A 83 -17.54 -34.22 -3.82
N PHE A 84 -16.81 -33.40 -4.56
CA PHE A 84 -16.83 -31.96 -4.39
C PHE A 84 -18.14 -31.42 -5.00
N THR A 85 -18.85 -30.59 -4.25
CA THR A 85 -20.17 -30.09 -4.64
C THR A 85 -20.24 -28.59 -4.73
N HIS A 86 -19.46 -27.87 -3.93
CA HIS A 86 -19.51 -26.41 -3.90
C HIS A 86 -18.10 -25.81 -3.91
N LEU A 87 -18.03 -24.58 -4.40
CA LEU A 87 -16.90 -23.69 -4.31
C LEU A 87 -17.27 -22.54 -3.38
N GLU A 88 -16.46 -22.30 -2.38
CA GLU A 88 -16.50 -21.08 -1.57
C GLU A 88 -15.38 -20.13 -1.98
N LEU A 89 -15.73 -18.87 -2.16
CA LEU A 89 -14.79 -17.77 -2.44
C LEU A 89 -14.86 -16.78 -1.29
N LYS A 90 -13.69 -16.42 -0.76
CA LYS A 90 -13.53 -15.34 0.22
C LYS A 90 -12.63 -14.29 -0.40
N PHE A 91 -13.06 -13.05 -0.39
CA PHE A 91 -12.28 -11.98 -1.01
C PHE A 91 -12.44 -10.67 -0.25
N LYS A 92 -11.37 -9.89 -0.28
CA LYS A 92 -11.29 -8.57 0.34
C LYS A 92 -10.40 -7.67 -0.51
N LEU A 93 -10.58 -6.36 -0.39
CA LEU A 93 -9.60 -5.43 -0.94
C LEU A 93 -8.24 -5.73 -0.32
N LYS A 94 -7.23 -5.78 -1.14
CA LYS A 94 -5.85 -5.72 -0.65
C LYS A 94 -5.74 -4.45 0.17
N ALA A 95 -5.16 -4.54 1.38
CA ALA A 95 -4.72 -3.33 2.04
C ALA A 95 -3.84 -2.61 1.01
N GLU A 96 -4.22 -1.39 0.63
CA GLU A 96 -3.28 -0.57 -0.12
C GLU A 96 -1.98 -0.63 0.67
N PRO A 97 -0.83 -0.92 0.02
CA PRO A 97 0.43 -0.66 0.68
C PRO A 97 0.26 0.78 1.12
N LYS A 98 0.29 1.02 2.45
CA LYS A 98 0.26 2.40 2.95
C LYS A 98 1.20 3.11 2.01
N LYS A 99 0.67 4.00 1.16
CA LYS A 99 1.51 4.85 0.34
C LYS A 99 2.47 5.43 1.35
N VAL A 100 3.68 4.89 1.38
CA VAL A 100 4.78 5.56 2.02
C VAL A 100 4.90 6.81 1.16
N THR A 101 4.19 7.84 1.58
CA THR A 101 4.28 9.19 1.03
C THR A 101 5.61 9.74 1.49
N SER A 102 6.65 9.04 1.14
CA SER A 102 7.99 9.61 1.04
C SER A 102 8.84 8.61 0.28
N LEU A 103 9.35 9.03 -0.84
CA LEU A 103 10.64 8.63 -1.38
C LEU A 103 11.78 8.98 -0.36
N ARG A 104 11.49 8.89 0.92
CA ARG A 104 12.44 9.11 2.00
C ARG A 104 13.08 7.77 2.28
N ASP A 105 14.36 7.71 2.09
CA ASP A 105 15.21 6.66 2.61
C ASP A 105 14.90 6.49 4.11
N GLN A 106 14.57 5.27 4.54
CA GLN A 106 14.30 4.95 5.94
C GLN A 106 15.47 5.29 6.88
N ASN A 107 16.68 5.48 6.33
CA ASN A 107 17.87 5.90 7.05
C ASN A 107 18.08 7.42 7.10
N THR A 108 17.24 8.20 6.43
CA THR A 108 17.31 9.65 6.56
C THR A 108 16.56 10.06 7.82
N PRO A 109 17.23 10.49 8.88
CA PRO A 109 16.56 10.95 10.09
C PRO A 109 15.59 12.06 9.72
N ASP A 110 14.39 12.00 10.28
CA ASP A 110 13.37 13.01 10.03
C ASP A 110 13.91 14.36 10.53
N LEU A 111 14.12 15.30 9.62
CA LEU A 111 14.62 16.64 9.95
C LEU A 111 13.73 17.36 10.97
N PHE A 112 12.52 16.88 11.16
CA PHE A 112 11.52 17.45 12.05
C PHE A 112 11.17 16.52 13.23
N HIS A 113 12.03 15.56 13.57
CA HIS A 113 11.92 14.91 14.86
C HIS A 113 12.14 15.99 15.95
N LYS A 114 11.21 16.01 16.91
CA LYS A 114 11.39 16.86 18.08
C LYS A 114 12.72 16.52 18.75
N MET A 115 13.69 17.37 18.53
CA MET A 115 15.00 17.24 19.18
C MET A 115 14.82 17.42 20.69
N SER A 116 15.57 16.66 21.48
CA SER A 116 15.66 16.93 22.90
C SER A 116 16.36 18.26 23.15
N ASP A 117 16.09 18.92 24.28
CA ASP A 117 16.75 20.19 24.63
C ASP A 117 18.27 20.07 24.63
N GLY A 118 18.81 18.92 25.06
CA GLY A 118 20.25 18.65 25.00
C GLY A 118 20.79 18.63 23.55
N GLN A 119 20.09 18.03 22.63
CA GLN A 119 20.46 18.03 21.20
C GLN A 119 20.36 19.45 20.62
N ILE A 120 19.29 20.18 20.90
CA ILE A 120 19.10 21.55 20.44
C ILE A 120 20.25 22.43 20.89
N ASN A 121 20.64 22.37 22.17
CA ASN A 121 21.74 23.14 22.71
C ASN A 121 23.07 22.78 22.07
N THR A 122 23.33 21.50 21.86
CA THR A 122 24.56 21.02 21.21
C THR A 122 24.65 21.51 19.76
N TYR A 123 23.60 21.25 18.97
CA TYR A 123 23.58 21.63 17.56
C TYR A 123 23.59 23.15 17.36
N SER A 124 22.83 23.91 18.15
CA SER A 124 22.81 25.36 18.04
C SER A 124 24.22 25.98 18.33
N SER A 125 24.94 25.42 19.31
CA SER A 125 26.31 25.83 19.60
C SER A 125 27.30 25.50 18.48
N ILE A 126 27.16 24.35 17.83
CA ILE A 126 27.98 23.96 16.68
C ILE A 126 27.63 24.82 15.47
N LEU A 127 26.38 24.94 15.14
CA LEU A 127 25.89 25.68 13.97
C LEU A 127 26.25 27.16 14.05
N SER A 128 26.19 27.78 15.23
CA SER A 128 26.51 29.19 15.40
C SER A 128 27.95 29.53 15.00
N LYS A 129 28.87 28.55 14.99
CA LYS A 129 30.28 28.70 14.64
C LYS A 129 30.57 28.35 13.17
N LEU A 130 29.59 27.87 12.42
CA LEU A 130 29.78 27.50 11.02
C LEU A 130 29.85 28.74 10.13
N HIS A 131 30.91 28.81 9.33
CA HIS A 131 31.12 29.91 8.37
C HIS A 131 30.02 29.95 7.30
N SER A 132 29.48 28.80 6.91
CA SER A 132 28.45 28.67 5.84
C SER A 132 27.12 29.37 6.13
N ILE A 133 26.82 29.64 7.41
CA ILE A 133 25.61 30.33 7.85
C ILE A 133 25.91 31.62 8.66
N SER A 134 27.15 32.04 8.72
CA SER A 134 27.58 33.22 9.48
C SER A 134 26.93 34.52 9.01
N ASP A 135 26.56 34.60 7.74
CA ASP A 135 25.78 35.71 7.16
C ASP A 135 24.38 35.87 7.76
N LEU A 136 23.79 34.79 8.30
CA LEU A 136 22.53 34.83 9.01
C LEU A 136 22.62 35.43 10.42
N ALA A 137 23.82 35.54 10.95
CA ALA A 137 24.03 36.11 12.27
C ALA A 137 23.77 37.63 12.29
N GLU A 138 23.92 38.31 11.13
CA GLU A 138 23.84 39.77 11.03
C GLU A 138 24.80 40.41 12.06
N ASN A 139 24.27 41.13 13.05
CA ASN A 139 25.05 41.80 14.12
C ASN A 139 24.99 41.07 15.46
N LYS A 140 24.55 39.79 15.49
CA LYS A 140 24.50 38.96 16.71
C LYS A 140 25.84 38.39 17.05
N ASP A 141 26.19 38.37 18.31
CA ASP A 141 27.33 37.60 18.80
C ASP A 141 27.04 36.08 18.72
N TYR A 142 28.05 35.24 18.92
CA TYR A 142 27.90 33.79 18.82
C TYR A 142 26.87 33.23 19.79
N SER A 143 26.72 33.83 20.97
CA SER A 143 25.78 33.36 21.99
C SER A 143 24.33 33.70 21.59
N ALA A 144 24.08 34.93 21.15
CA ALA A 144 22.78 35.37 20.66
C ALA A 144 22.39 34.64 19.38
N PHE A 145 23.36 34.37 18.51
CA PHE A 145 23.13 33.59 17.29
C PHE A 145 22.77 32.12 17.59
N ALA A 146 23.45 31.49 18.57
CA ALA A 146 23.13 30.15 19.02
C ALA A 146 21.70 30.07 19.61
N VAL A 147 21.27 31.06 20.39
CA VAL A 147 19.91 31.14 20.91
C VAL A 147 18.89 31.28 19.78
N TRP A 148 19.17 32.12 18.80
CA TRP A 148 18.31 32.26 17.62
C TRP A 148 18.18 30.96 16.83
N ILE A 149 19.30 30.26 16.58
CA ILE A 149 19.29 28.93 15.94
C ILE A 149 18.48 27.92 16.79
N SER A 150 18.63 27.93 18.12
CA SER A 150 17.91 27.00 18.99
C SER A 150 16.40 27.16 18.88
N ASN A 151 15.91 28.39 18.71
CA ASN A 151 14.49 28.65 18.49
C ASN A 151 14.00 28.10 17.14
N ILE A 152 14.82 28.23 16.09
CA ILE A 152 14.50 27.65 14.76
C ILE A 152 14.51 26.11 14.80
N LEU A 153 15.43 25.50 15.55
CA LEU A 153 15.45 24.04 15.73
C LEU A 153 14.22 23.53 16.48
N ARG A 154 13.63 24.36 17.39
CA ARG A 154 12.37 24.05 18.07
C ARG A 154 11.15 24.23 17.18
N ASP A 155 11.14 25.29 16.40
CA ASP A 155 10.06 25.64 15.49
C ASP A 155 10.61 26.11 14.12
N PRO A 156 10.85 25.17 13.19
CA PRO A 156 11.36 25.49 11.86
C PRO A 156 10.46 26.36 11.01
N GLN A 157 9.16 26.45 11.37
CA GLN A 157 8.19 27.27 10.64
C GLN A 157 8.26 28.78 11.04
N SER A 158 8.99 29.10 12.07
CA SER A 158 9.18 30.48 12.55
C SER A 158 10.01 31.36 11.58
N VAL A 159 10.70 30.77 10.61
CA VAL A 159 11.53 31.46 9.63
C VAL A 159 11.15 31.08 8.21
N ARG A 160 11.67 31.84 7.22
CA ARG A 160 11.46 31.53 5.80
C ARG A 160 12.06 30.17 5.46
N GLU A 161 11.41 29.44 4.56
CA GLU A 161 11.81 28.09 4.14
C GLU A 161 13.27 28.00 3.67
N GLU A 162 13.77 29.06 2.99
CA GLU A 162 15.16 29.12 2.54
C GLU A 162 16.16 29.18 3.69
N THR A 163 15.81 29.93 4.74
CA THR A 163 16.65 30.04 5.96
C THR A 163 16.64 28.71 6.72
N ALA A 164 15.49 28.10 6.87
CA ALA A 164 15.38 26.78 7.49
C ALA A 164 16.22 25.75 6.73
N LYS A 165 16.11 25.66 5.41
CA LYS A 165 16.92 24.75 4.57
C LYS A 165 18.43 24.94 4.73
N ARG A 166 18.91 26.16 4.98
CA ARG A 166 20.34 26.44 5.19
C ARG A 166 20.83 25.94 6.55
N ILE A 167 19.98 26.01 7.58
CA ILE A 167 20.32 25.56 8.94
C ILE A 167 20.27 24.03 9.05
N PHE A 168 19.37 23.39 8.31
CA PHE A 168 19.16 21.93 8.33
C PHE A 168 19.95 21.17 7.24
N LYS A 169 20.78 21.84 6.46
CA LYS A 169 21.66 21.23 5.44
C LYS A 169 23.01 20.83 6.04
#